data_1d34208e4be3f11ebdc285eaeb5cd69b
#
_entry.id   1d34208e4be3f11ebdc285eaeb5cd69b
#
_cell.length_a   1.000
_cell.length_b   1.000
_cell.length_c   1.000
_cell.angle_alpha   90.00
_cell.angle_beta   90.00
_cell.angle_gamma   90.00
#
_symmetry.space_group_name_H-M   'P 1'
#
loop_
_entity.id
_entity.type
_entity.pdbx_description
1 polymer ?
#
loop_
_entity_poly.entity_id
_entity_poly.type
_entity_poly.pdbx_seq_one_letter_code
_entity_poly.pdbx_strand_id
1 'polypeptide(L)'
;MLKGSPHRWLTGPIFDYIQQRGGKLHLRHRVKQVDYSEGESPEITGLQLGTPEGDIRVEADAYLAACDVPGIQKLLPEAWNRYPQFKAIHQLEAVPVATVQLRYDGWVTELGDAQEAQRRDVATPTGLNNLLYTADADFSCFADLALARPEDYRKEGEGSLLQCVLTPGDPWIPKSVDEIVAHTDRQVRELFPSARNLKLTWSNVVKLAQSLY
;
A
#
# COMPACT_ATOMS: atom_id res chain seq x y z
N MET A 1 13.14 6.14 4.12
CA MET A 1 11.67 6.34 4.06
C MET A 1 11.32 7.76 3.64
N LEU A 2 10.12 8.00 3.09
CA LEU A 2 9.63 9.35 2.75
C LEU A 2 9.47 10.20 4.03
N LYS A 3 9.64 11.52 3.91
CA LYS A 3 9.49 12.44 5.06
C LYS A 3 8.05 12.58 5.58
N GLY A 4 7.05 12.14 4.85
CA GLY A 4 5.66 12.24 5.21
C GLY A 4 4.80 11.30 4.39
N SER A 5 3.52 11.62 4.21
CA SER A 5 2.61 10.78 3.44
C SER A 5 3.09 10.61 1.99
N PRO A 6 2.86 9.45 1.37
CA PRO A 6 3.19 9.22 -0.02
C PRO A 6 2.56 10.25 -0.97
N HIS A 7 1.36 10.74 -0.65
CA HIS A 7 0.73 11.77 -1.46
C HIS A 7 1.54 13.06 -1.47
N ARG A 8 1.96 13.54 -0.30
CA ARG A 8 2.70 14.80 -0.17
C ARG A 8 4.11 14.74 -0.77
N TRP A 9 4.80 13.60 -0.60
CA TRP A 9 6.24 13.51 -0.89
C TRP A 9 6.61 12.66 -2.10
N LEU A 10 5.64 11.99 -2.72
CA LEU A 10 5.87 11.14 -3.89
C LEU A 10 4.84 11.41 -4.99
N THR A 11 3.58 11.01 -4.77
CA THR A 11 2.58 11.02 -5.85
C THR A 11 2.17 12.43 -6.25
N GLY A 12 2.01 13.37 -5.31
CA GLY A 12 1.70 14.77 -5.61
C GLY A 12 2.75 15.43 -6.49
N PRO A 13 4.03 15.46 -6.08
CA PRO A 13 5.11 16.00 -6.92
C PRO A 13 5.22 15.37 -8.30
N ILE A 14 4.96 14.06 -8.43
CA ILE A 14 4.93 13.37 -9.73
C ILE A 14 3.77 13.89 -10.59
N PHE A 15 2.60 14.04 -10.02
CA PHE A 15 1.42 14.57 -10.72
C PHE A 15 1.64 15.99 -11.20
N ASP A 16 2.17 16.86 -10.32
CA ASP A 16 2.50 18.24 -10.67
C ASP A 16 3.52 18.29 -11.82
N TYR A 17 4.55 17.45 -11.77
CA TYR A 17 5.54 17.34 -12.82
C TYR A 17 4.94 16.93 -14.18
N ILE A 18 4.04 15.96 -14.19
CA ILE A 18 3.33 15.51 -15.39
C ILE A 18 2.48 16.65 -15.96
N GLN A 19 1.69 17.31 -15.12
CA GLN A 19 0.80 18.39 -15.53
C GLN A 19 1.57 19.62 -16.08
N GLN A 20 2.67 20.01 -15.44
CA GLN A 20 3.54 21.10 -15.90
C GLN A 20 4.12 20.85 -17.31
N ARG A 21 4.17 19.60 -17.77
CA ARG A 21 4.62 19.21 -19.10
C ARG A 21 3.48 18.92 -20.09
N GLY A 22 2.26 19.33 -19.74
CA GLY A 22 1.09 19.16 -20.60
C GLY A 22 0.49 17.75 -20.54
N GLY A 23 1.02 16.87 -19.67
CA GLY A 23 0.43 15.57 -19.44
C GLY A 23 -0.89 15.65 -18.68
N LYS A 24 -1.73 14.64 -18.83
CA LYS A 24 -3.05 14.55 -18.19
C LYS A 24 -3.12 13.31 -17.31
N LEU A 25 -3.76 13.46 -16.15
CA LEU A 25 -4.06 12.36 -15.25
C LEU A 25 -5.57 12.15 -15.22
N HIS A 26 -6.01 10.95 -15.59
CA HIS A 26 -7.41 10.56 -15.60
C HIS A 26 -7.64 9.50 -14.51
N LEU A 27 -8.22 9.92 -13.37
CA LEU A 27 -8.63 8.99 -12.31
C LEU A 27 -9.97 8.34 -12.66
N ARG A 28 -10.22 7.14 -12.12
CA ARG A 28 -11.42 6.33 -12.38
C ARG A 28 -11.63 5.95 -13.85
N HIS A 29 -10.56 5.95 -14.63
CA HIS A 29 -10.53 5.48 -16.01
C HIS A 29 -9.87 4.10 -16.03
N ARG A 30 -10.69 3.06 -16.01
CA ARG A 30 -10.21 1.68 -15.97
C ARG A 30 -10.01 1.16 -17.38
N VAL A 31 -8.81 0.71 -17.73
CA VAL A 31 -8.57 -0.04 -18.95
C VAL A 31 -9.30 -1.39 -18.84
N LYS A 32 -10.21 -1.66 -19.75
CA LYS A 32 -10.99 -2.90 -19.83
C LYS A 32 -10.40 -3.89 -20.82
N GLN A 33 -9.88 -3.37 -21.94
CA GLN A 33 -9.42 -4.19 -23.05
C GLN A 33 -8.33 -3.43 -23.82
N VAL A 34 -7.40 -4.20 -24.38
CA VAL A 34 -6.42 -3.77 -25.36
C VAL A 34 -6.90 -4.18 -26.74
N ASP A 35 -7.12 -3.20 -27.63
CA ASP A 35 -7.40 -3.44 -29.03
C ASP A 35 -6.08 -3.57 -29.78
N TYR A 36 -5.95 -4.57 -30.63
CA TYR A 36 -4.73 -4.81 -31.39
C TYR A 36 -5.03 -5.40 -32.78
N SER A 37 -4.09 -5.21 -33.72
CA SER A 37 -4.11 -5.88 -35.01
C SER A 37 -3.59 -7.31 -34.87
N GLU A 38 -4.14 -8.24 -35.63
CA GLU A 38 -3.60 -9.59 -35.75
C GLU A 38 -2.53 -9.63 -36.83
N GLY A 39 -1.55 -10.55 -36.68
CA GLY A 39 -0.46 -10.72 -37.65
C GLY A 39 0.79 -11.31 -37.05
N GLU A 40 1.87 -11.33 -37.83
CA GLU A 40 3.19 -11.75 -37.35
C GLU A 40 3.77 -10.76 -36.33
N SER A 41 3.47 -9.47 -36.49
CA SER A 41 3.84 -8.39 -35.58
C SER A 41 2.57 -7.64 -35.16
N PRO A 42 1.89 -8.09 -34.10
CA PRO A 42 0.69 -7.41 -33.65
C PRO A 42 1.01 -6.03 -33.06
N GLU A 43 0.20 -5.05 -33.43
CA GLU A 43 0.32 -3.68 -32.95
C GLU A 43 -0.92 -3.32 -32.12
N ILE A 44 -0.72 -2.59 -31.00
CA ILE A 44 -1.85 -2.07 -30.23
C ILE A 44 -2.46 -0.90 -31.00
N THR A 45 -3.75 -0.99 -31.27
CA THR A 45 -4.52 0.01 -32.04
C THR A 45 -5.33 0.92 -31.14
N GLY A 46 -5.51 0.56 -29.87
CA GLY A 46 -6.25 1.37 -28.92
C GLY A 46 -6.48 0.68 -27.58
N LEU A 47 -7.08 1.41 -26.66
CA LEU A 47 -7.53 0.90 -25.38
C LEU A 47 -9.01 1.20 -25.17
N GLN A 48 -9.76 0.22 -24.72
CA GLN A 48 -11.13 0.43 -24.23
C GLN A 48 -11.10 0.77 -22.74
N LEU A 49 -11.66 1.92 -22.39
CA LEU A 49 -11.68 2.45 -21.04
C LEU A 49 -13.10 2.52 -20.51
N GLY A 50 -13.31 2.06 -19.27
CA GLY A 50 -14.51 2.36 -18.51
C GLY A 50 -14.31 3.63 -17.71
N THR A 51 -15.17 4.62 -17.89
CA THR A 51 -15.15 5.91 -17.19
C THR A 51 -16.47 6.11 -16.43
N PRO A 52 -16.57 7.09 -15.52
CA PRO A 52 -17.82 7.43 -14.86
C PRO A 52 -18.94 7.83 -15.83
N GLU A 53 -18.58 8.37 -17.01
CA GLU A 53 -19.51 8.85 -18.04
C GLU A 53 -19.87 7.78 -19.08
N GLY A 54 -19.24 6.61 -19.01
CA GLY A 54 -19.43 5.51 -19.96
C GLY A 54 -18.11 5.00 -20.54
N ASP A 55 -18.21 4.09 -21.48
CA ASP A 55 -17.05 3.49 -22.11
C ASP A 55 -16.54 4.39 -23.26
N ILE A 56 -15.23 4.56 -23.32
CA ILE A 56 -14.56 5.31 -24.38
C ILE A 56 -13.40 4.51 -24.95
N ARG A 57 -13.02 4.80 -26.19
CA ARG A 57 -11.81 4.28 -26.83
C ARG A 57 -10.75 5.37 -26.93
N VAL A 58 -9.51 5.01 -26.59
CA VAL A 58 -8.35 5.91 -26.66
C VAL A 58 -7.28 5.32 -27.57
N GLU A 59 -6.74 6.17 -28.44
CA GLU A 59 -5.62 5.85 -29.33
C GLU A 59 -4.41 6.70 -28.95
N ALA A 60 -3.22 6.14 -29.12
CA ALA A 60 -1.94 6.79 -28.87
C ALA A 60 -0.83 6.17 -29.71
N ASP A 61 0.28 6.88 -29.87
CA ASP A 61 1.46 6.41 -30.60
C ASP A 61 2.21 5.31 -29.83
N ALA A 62 2.06 5.26 -28.50
CA ALA A 62 2.68 4.24 -27.65
C ALA A 62 1.83 3.98 -26.39
N TYR A 63 1.93 2.78 -25.87
CA TYR A 63 1.20 2.34 -24.69
C TYR A 63 2.15 1.73 -23.66
N LEU A 64 2.01 2.15 -22.40
CA LEU A 64 2.78 1.63 -21.30
C LEU A 64 1.83 1.07 -20.22
N ALA A 65 1.88 -0.24 -19.99
CA ALA A 65 1.13 -0.87 -18.90
C ALA A 65 2.01 -0.94 -17.65
N ALA A 66 1.66 -0.13 -16.64
CA ALA A 66 2.30 -0.09 -15.33
C ALA A 66 1.31 -0.50 -14.24
N CYS A 67 0.66 -1.63 -14.41
CA CYS A 67 -0.28 -2.23 -13.47
C CYS A 67 0.37 -3.33 -12.64
N ASP A 68 -0.33 -3.74 -11.59
CA ASP A 68 0.03 -4.94 -10.82
C ASP A 68 -0.11 -6.23 -11.65
N VAL A 69 0.39 -7.34 -11.11
CA VAL A 69 0.34 -8.64 -11.81
C VAL A 69 -1.08 -9.07 -12.15
N PRO A 70 -2.07 -9.05 -11.23
CA PRO A 70 -3.44 -9.40 -11.59
C PRO A 70 -4.05 -8.46 -12.64
N GLY A 71 -3.63 -7.20 -12.64
CA GLY A 71 -4.06 -6.21 -13.62
C GLY A 71 -3.54 -6.53 -15.02
N ILE A 72 -2.23 -6.75 -15.16
CA ILE A 72 -1.63 -7.09 -16.46
C ILE A 72 -2.10 -8.45 -16.97
N GLN A 73 -2.25 -9.45 -16.11
CA GLN A 73 -2.78 -10.78 -16.49
C GLN A 73 -4.18 -10.69 -17.10
N LYS A 74 -5.02 -9.75 -16.62
CA LYS A 74 -6.37 -9.54 -17.17
C LYS A 74 -6.39 -8.73 -18.47
N LEU A 75 -5.38 -7.90 -18.70
CA LEU A 75 -5.31 -7.03 -19.87
C LEU A 75 -4.62 -7.66 -21.06
N LEU A 76 -3.72 -8.61 -20.83
CA LEU A 76 -3.00 -9.29 -21.90
C LEU A 76 -3.96 -10.11 -22.75
N PRO A 77 -4.00 -9.89 -24.09
CA PRO A 77 -4.78 -10.72 -25.00
C PRO A 77 -4.31 -12.19 -24.94
N GLU A 78 -5.25 -13.13 -24.91
CA GLU A 78 -4.94 -14.56 -24.85
C GLU A 78 -4.07 -15.02 -26.02
N ALA A 79 -4.27 -14.46 -27.20
CA ALA A 79 -3.47 -14.73 -28.40
C ALA A 79 -1.97 -14.44 -28.21
N TRP A 80 -1.61 -13.57 -27.25
CA TRP A 80 -0.21 -13.22 -26.96
C TRP A 80 0.50 -14.26 -26.10
N ASN A 81 -0.19 -15.25 -25.57
CA ASN A 81 0.44 -16.39 -24.87
C ASN A 81 1.38 -17.22 -25.77
N ARG A 82 1.33 -17.04 -27.08
CA ARG A 82 2.33 -17.58 -28.02
C ARG A 82 3.72 -17.00 -27.81
N TYR A 83 3.84 -15.83 -27.19
CA TYR A 83 5.12 -15.21 -26.87
C TYR A 83 5.56 -15.60 -25.45
N PRO A 84 6.77 -16.20 -25.28
CA PRO A 84 7.22 -16.71 -23.98
C PRO A 84 7.20 -15.67 -22.85
N GLN A 85 7.55 -14.42 -23.17
CA GLN A 85 7.56 -13.32 -22.19
C GLN A 85 6.17 -12.99 -21.65
N PHE A 86 5.12 -13.00 -22.47
CA PHE A 86 3.76 -12.76 -22.01
C PHE A 86 3.17 -13.99 -21.30
N LYS A 87 3.50 -15.19 -21.81
CA LYS A 87 3.12 -16.43 -21.13
C LYS A 87 3.70 -16.50 -19.71
N ALA A 88 4.95 -16.05 -19.51
CA ALA A 88 5.58 -16.04 -18.20
C ALA A 88 4.88 -15.13 -17.17
N ILE A 89 4.22 -14.05 -17.64
CA ILE A 89 3.45 -13.16 -16.75
C ILE A 89 2.29 -13.92 -16.09
N HIS A 90 1.64 -14.85 -16.80
CA HIS A 90 0.56 -15.66 -16.26
C HIS A 90 1.02 -16.71 -15.24
N GLN A 91 2.33 -16.96 -15.10
CA GLN A 91 2.91 -17.85 -14.10
C GLN A 91 3.22 -17.13 -12.78
N LEU A 92 3.13 -15.80 -12.75
CA LEU A 92 3.32 -15.04 -11.53
C LEU A 92 2.11 -15.19 -10.61
N GLU A 93 2.37 -15.44 -9.34
CA GLU A 93 1.36 -15.58 -8.31
C GLU A 93 1.40 -14.36 -7.39
N ALA A 94 0.25 -13.77 -7.14
CA ALA A 94 0.12 -12.66 -6.21
C ALA A 94 -0.22 -13.16 -4.82
N VAL A 95 0.48 -12.67 -3.81
CA VAL A 95 0.28 -13.03 -2.41
C VAL A 95 -0.67 -12.04 -1.74
N PRO A 96 -1.67 -12.50 -0.98
CA PRO A 96 -2.54 -11.62 -0.20
C PRO A 96 -1.77 -10.89 0.90
N VAL A 97 -2.25 -9.70 1.24
CA VAL A 97 -1.76 -8.92 2.39
C VAL A 97 -2.91 -8.23 3.10
N ALA A 98 -2.84 -8.14 4.41
CA ALA A 98 -3.70 -7.28 5.19
C ALA A 98 -2.87 -6.26 5.95
N THR A 99 -3.24 -4.99 5.84
CA THR A 99 -2.61 -3.89 6.59
C THR A 99 -3.59 -3.42 7.65
N VAL A 100 -3.14 -3.38 8.89
CA VAL A 100 -3.94 -2.97 10.05
C VAL A 100 -3.35 -1.69 10.61
N GLN A 101 -4.19 -0.68 10.81
CA GLN A 101 -3.83 0.55 11.50
C GLN A 101 -4.55 0.61 12.83
N LEU A 102 -3.79 0.89 13.89
CA LEU A 102 -4.27 0.97 15.28
C LEU A 102 -3.83 2.29 15.89
N ARG A 103 -4.79 3.13 16.31
CA ARG A 103 -4.55 4.39 17.01
C ARG A 103 -4.82 4.24 18.50
N TYR A 104 -3.85 4.61 19.31
CA TYR A 104 -3.95 4.58 20.77
C TYR A 104 -4.00 6.00 21.37
N ASP A 105 -4.55 6.12 22.58
CA ASP A 105 -4.57 7.36 23.36
C ASP A 105 -3.22 7.71 24.01
N GLY A 106 -2.24 6.82 23.93
CA GLY A 106 -0.89 7.00 24.44
C GLY A 106 0.16 6.32 23.56
N TRP A 107 1.42 6.39 23.97
CA TRP A 107 2.53 5.86 23.20
C TRP A 107 2.73 4.37 23.49
N VAL A 108 2.68 3.56 22.43
CA VAL A 108 2.93 2.13 22.48
C VAL A 108 4.40 1.82 22.71
N THR A 109 5.29 2.65 22.16
CA THR A 109 6.73 2.50 22.37
C THR A 109 7.24 3.51 23.39
N GLU A 110 8.21 3.13 24.22
CA GLU A 110 8.81 3.99 25.24
C GLU A 110 9.54 5.22 24.66
N LEU A 111 9.78 5.24 23.34
CA LEU A 111 10.44 6.33 22.64
C LEU A 111 9.46 7.33 21.99
N GLY A 112 8.18 7.22 22.30
CA GLY A 112 7.15 8.13 21.76
C GLY A 112 7.21 9.55 22.33
N ASP A 113 7.88 9.76 23.44
CA ASP A 113 8.08 11.08 24.00
C ASP A 113 9.25 11.80 23.28
N ALA A 114 8.96 12.95 22.67
CA ALA A 114 9.98 13.78 22.03
C ALA A 114 11.07 14.24 23.00
N GLN A 115 10.75 14.40 24.29
CA GLN A 115 11.73 14.73 25.34
C GLN A 115 12.64 13.53 25.63
N GLU A 116 12.12 12.32 25.60
CA GLU A 116 12.92 11.11 25.78
C GLU A 116 13.85 10.87 24.59
N ALA A 117 13.41 11.16 23.38
CA ALA A 117 14.23 11.12 22.18
C ALA A 117 15.38 12.15 22.23
N GLN A 118 15.13 13.37 22.76
CA GLN A 118 16.17 14.39 22.97
C GLN A 118 17.15 14.03 24.08
N ARG A 119 16.69 13.41 25.16
CA ARG A 119 17.58 12.99 26.29
C ARG A 119 18.58 11.92 25.87
N ARG A 120 18.27 11.12 24.86
CA ARG A 120 19.15 10.05 24.36
C ARG A 120 20.16 10.53 23.32
N ASP A 121 20.22 11.84 23.03
CA ASP A 121 21.11 12.47 22.05
C ASP A 121 21.09 11.75 20.68
N VAL A 122 19.91 11.32 20.29
CA VAL A 122 19.71 10.62 19.04
C VAL A 122 19.37 11.65 17.99
N ALA A 123 20.39 12.19 17.35
CA ALA A 123 20.26 13.13 16.23
C ALA A 123 19.44 12.55 15.04
N THR A 124 19.26 11.26 15.04
CA THR A 124 18.34 10.54 14.16
C THR A 124 17.55 9.57 15.02
N PRO A 125 16.22 9.59 14.97
CA PRO A 125 15.39 8.62 15.68
C PRO A 125 15.87 7.20 15.34
N THR A 126 16.34 6.50 16.33
CA THR A 126 16.92 5.16 16.18
C THR A 126 15.87 4.18 15.70
N GLY A 127 15.84 3.89 14.41
CA GLY A 127 15.13 2.74 13.87
C GLY A 127 13.60 2.74 13.97
N LEU A 128 13.02 3.34 15.02
CA LEU A 128 11.56 3.36 15.25
C LEU A 128 10.79 4.26 14.28
N ASN A 129 11.46 5.12 13.56
CA ASN A 129 10.91 5.89 12.46
C ASN A 129 10.97 5.14 11.12
N ASN A 130 11.37 3.89 11.15
CA ASN A 130 11.41 2.99 10.01
C ASN A 130 10.39 1.85 10.17
N LEU A 131 10.26 1.07 9.13
CA LEU A 131 9.57 -0.20 9.18
C LEU A 131 10.40 -1.19 10.00
N LEU A 132 9.82 -1.71 11.05
CA LEU A 132 10.42 -2.70 11.94
C LEU A 132 9.88 -4.10 11.60
N TYR A 133 10.71 -5.11 11.76
CA TYR A 133 10.35 -6.50 11.53
C TYR A 133 10.34 -7.27 12.84
N THR A 134 9.40 -8.21 12.97
CA THR A 134 9.32 -9.11 14.13
C THR A 134 8.95 -10.51 13.69
N ALA A 135 9.48 -11.51 14.39
CA ALA A 135 9.08 -12.90 14.28
C ALA A 135 8.13 -13.33 15.41
N ASP A 136 7.83 -12.43 16.35
CA ASP A 136 7.08 -12.72 17.57
C ASP A 136 5.59 -12.39 17.45
N ALA A 137 5.14 -12.02 16.24
CA ALA A 137 3.75 -11.72 15.94
C ALA A 137 3.39 -12.20 14.52
N ASP A 138 2.09 -12.32 14.25
CA ASP A 138 1.60 -12.66 12.91
C ASP A 138 1.75 -11.50 11.91
N PHE A 139 1.94 -10.27 12.37
CA PHE A 139 2.37 -9.20 11.49
C PHE A 139 3.89 -9.23 11.34
N SER A 140 4.33 -9.42 10.10
CA SER A 140 5.77 -9.54 9.76
C SER A 140 6.54 -8.25 9.96
N CYS A 141 5.88 -7.12 9.81
CA CYS A 141 6.48 -5.80 10.02
C CYS A 141 5.44 -4.77 10.48
N PHE A 142 5.96 -3.72 11.12
CA PHE A 142 5.14 -2.61 11.62
C PHE A 142 5.92 -1.30 11.63
N ALA A 143 5.20 -0.19 11.70
CA ALA A 143 5.77 1.14 11.94
C ALA A 143 4.84 1.96 12.81
N ASP A 144 5.39 2.80 13.69
CA ASP A 144 4.63 3.86 14.35
C ASP A 144 4.65 5.11 13.47
N LEU A 145 3.56 5.34 12.75
CA LEU A 145 3.44 6.45 11.80
C LEU A 145 3.43 7.80 12.52
N ALA A 146 2.91 7.88 13.74
CA ALA A 146 2.90 9.12 14.53
C ALA A 146 4.31 9.53 14.98
N LEU A 147 5.22 8.57 15.18
CA LEU A 147 6.64 8.82 15.42
C LEU A 147 7.41 9.05 14.12
N ALA A 148 7.19 8.16 13.14
CA ALA A 148 7.92 8.19 11.90
C ALA A 148 7.61 9.42 11.05
N ARG A 149 6.38 9.95 11.14
CA ARG A 149 5.88 11.05 10.31
C ARG A 149 4.93 11.95 11.11
N PRO A 150 5.44 12.66 12.13
CA PRO A 150 4.61 13.45 13.04
C PRO A 150 3.81 14.54 12.32
N GLU A 151 4.35 15.14 11.28
CA GLU A 151 3.66 16.21 10.52
C GLU A 151 2.35 15.76 9.88
N ASP A 152 2.26 14.47 9.48
CA ASP A 152 1.09 13.94 8.77
C ASP A 152 0.18 13.09 9.67
N TYR A 153 0.75 12.45 10.72
CA TYR A 153 0.03 11.40 11.46
C TYR A 153 -0.07 11.64 12.96
N ARG A 154 0.71 12.59 13.52
CA ARG A 154 0.57 12.95 14.92
C ARG A 154 -0.65 13.85 15.10
N LYS A 155 -1.44 13.55 16.11
CA LYS A 155 -2.58 14.38 16.50
C LYS A 155 -2.43 14.77 17.97
N GLU A 156 -2.86 15.99 18.29
CA GLU A 156 -2.84 16.47 19.66
C GLU A 156 -3.76 15.62 20.55
N GLY A 157 -3.28 15.23 21.71
CA GLY A 157 -4.03 14.37 22.64
C GLY A 157 -4.10 12.90 22.24
N GLU A 158 -3.48 12.49 21.12
CA GLU A 158 -3.38 11.09 20.70
C GLU A 158 -1.92 10.59 20.76
N GLY A 159 -1.76 9.28 20.90
CA GLY A 159 -0.46 8.61 20.95
C GLY A 159 -0.07 7.97 19.61
N SER A 160 0.38 6.72 19.70
CA SER A 160 0.85 5.94 18.55
C SER A 160 -0.23 5.71 17.50
N LEU A 161 0.17 5.77 16.23
CA LEU A 161 -0.55 5.18 15.11
C LEU A 161 0.30 4.05 14.55
N LEU A 162 0.07 2.84 15.02
CA LEU A 162 0.76 1.68 14.49
C LEU A 162 0.15 1.26 13.16
N GLN A 163 1.00 0.97 12.20
CA GLN A 163 0.64 0.25 10.98
C GLN A 163 1.34 -1.10 10.98
N CYS A 164 0.57 -2.16 11.03
CA CYS A 164 1.03 -3.55 11.06
C CYS A 164 0.69 -4.23 9.73
N VAL A 165 1.59 -5.06 9.22
CA VAL A 165 1.41 -5.75 7.93
C VAL A 165 1.38 -7.26 8.17
N LEU A 166 0.23 -7.85 7.91
CA LEU A 166 -0.01 -9.29 8.00
C LEU A 166 0.30 -9.93 6.64
N THR A 167 1.44 -10.60 6.55
CA THR A 167 1.94 -11.28 5.36
C THR A 167 2.57 -12.61 5.74
N PRO A 168 2.16 -13.74 5.11
CA PRO A 168 1.12 -13.88 4.09
C PRO A 168 -0.28 -13.56 4.61
N GLY A 169 -1.13 -13.02 3.72
CA GLY A 169 -2.46 -12.54 4.07
C GLY A 169 -3.56 -13.61 4.05
N ASP A 170 -3.27 -14.81 3.53
CA ASP A 170 -4.25 -15.88 3.33
C ASP A 170 -5.12 -16.17 4.56
N PRO A 171 -4.57 -16.29 5.78
CA PRO A 171 -5.38 -16.54 6.98
C PRO A 171 -6.31 -15.37 7.35
N TRP A 172 -6.04 -14.17 6.82
CA TRP A 172 -6.69 -12.92 7.24
C TRP A 172 -7.76 -12.44 6.27
N ILE A 173 -7.62 -12.76 4.97
CA ILE A 173 -8.59 -12.33 3.94
C ILE A 173 -10.03 -12.73 4.29
N PRO A 174 -10.32 -13.98 4.74
CA PRO A 174 -11.69 -14.41 5.08
C PRO A 174 -12.22 -13.84 6.41
N LYS A 175 -11.35 -13.35 7.30
CA LYS A 175 -11.77 -12.86 8.63
C LYS A 175 -12.46 -11.50 8.54
N SER A 176 -13.32 -11.20 9.50
CA SER A 176 -13.92 -9.88 9.65
C SER A 176 -12.87 -8.83 10.06
N VAL A 177 -13.20 -7.55 9.84
CA VAL A 177 -12.36 -6.43 10.28
C VAL A 177 -12.13 -6.47 11.79
N ASP A 178 -13.20 -6.72 12.56
CA ASP A 178 -13.14 -6.73 14.02
C ASP A 178 -12.27 -7.86 14.56
N GLU A 179 -12.33 -9.06 13.95
CA GLU A 179 -11.45 -10.18 14.32
C GLU A 179 -9.97 -9.85 14.06
N ILE A 180 -9.66 -9.23 12.91
CA ILE A 180 -8.29 -8.84 12.57
C ILE A 180 -7.78 -7.78 13.53
N VAL A 181 -8.59 -6.74 13.80
CA VAL A 181 -8.26 -5.68 14.75
C VAL A 181 -8.00 -6.23 16.15
N ALA A 182 -8.94 -7.04 16.69
CA ALA A 182 -8.82 -7.60 18.02
C ALA A 182 -7.58 -8.52 18.15
N HIS A 183 -7.29 -9.28 17.11
CA HIS A 183 -6.11 -10.14 17.09
C HIS A 183 -4.81 -9.32 17.08
N THR A 184 -4.72 -8.33 16.19
CA THR A 184 -3.53 -7.49 16.05
C THR A 184 -3.30 -6.63 17.31
N ASP A 185 -4.35 -6.04 17.89
CA ASP A 185 -4.27 -5.27 19.14
C ASP A 185 -3.75 -6.14 20.31
N ARG A 186 -4.24 -7.38 20.41
CA ARG A 186 -3.74 -8.33 21.43
C ARG A 186 -2.23 -8.57 21.26
N GLN A 187 -1.76 -8.86 20.06
CA GLN A 187 -0.33 -9.07 19.81
C GLN A 187 0.52 -7.84 20.05
N VAL A 188 0.03 -6.65 19.72
CA VAL A 188 0.69 -5.38 20.08
C VAL A 188 0.85 -5.26 21.59
N ARG A 189 -0.18 -5.60 22.39
CA ARG A 189 -0.10 -5.55 23.86
C ARG A 189 0.78 -6.63 24.47
N GLU A 190 0.96 -7.74 23.77
CA GLU A 190 1.92 -8.80 24.14
C GLU A 190 3.35 -8.35 23.90
N LEU A 191 3.64 -7.75 22.74
CA LEU A 191 4.96 -7.24 22.37
C LEU A 191 5.37 -6.00 23.16
N PHE A 192 4.41 -5.10 23.43
CA PHE A 192 4.66 -3.81 24.07
C PHE A 192 3.89 -3.69 25.40
N PRO A 193 4.54 -3.97 26.55
CA PRO A 193 3.89 -3.86 27.85
C PRO A 193 3.29 -2.47 28.11
N SER A 194 3.88 -1.40 27.56
CA SER A 194 3.35 -0.03 27.63
C SER A 194 1.96 0.13 27.01
N ALA A 195 1.61 -0.71 26.03
CA ALA A 195 0.31 -0.67 25.38
C ALA A 195 -0.83 -1.29 26.21
N ARG A 196 -0.52 -2.06 27.27
CA ARG A 196 -1.51 -2.87 28.00
C ARG A 196 -2.66 -2.07 28.59
N ASN A 197 -2.38 -0.84 29.04
CA ASN A 197 -3.36 0.04 29.67
C ASN A 197 -3.87 1.14 28.73
N LEU A 198 -3.40 1.17 27.48
CA LEU A 198 -3.83 2.16 26.50
C LEU A 198 -5.20 1.79 25.91
N LYS A 199 -5.98 2.82 25.60
CA LYS A 199 -7.22 2.66 24.88
C LYS A 199 -6.99 2.71 23.37
N LEU A 200 -7.51 1.73 22.66
CA LEU A 200 -7.60 1.77 21.19
C LEU A 200 -8.74 2.75 20.84
N THR A 201 -8.40 3.86 20.20
CA THR A 201 -9.32 4.95 19.88
C THR A 201 -9.87 4.88 18.46
N TRP A 202 -9.09 4.28 17.54
CA TRP A 202 -9.48 4.09 16.17
C TRP A 202 -8.70 2.95 15.53
N SER A 203 -9.30 2.29 14.55
CA SER A 203 -8.67 1.23 13.77
C SER A 203 -9.15 1.22 12.33
N ASN A 204 -8.33 0.67 11.44
CA ASN A 204 -8.68 0.44 10.05
C ASN A 204 -7.95 -0.80 9.52
N VAL A 205 -8.59 -1.53 8.62
CA VAL A 205 -8.01 -2.70 7.95
C VAL A 205 -8.20 -2.58 6.45
N VAL A 206 -7.10 -2.72 5.72
CA VAL A 206 -7.11 -2.83 4.27
C VAL A 206 -6.68 -4.24 3.90
N LYS A 207 -7.55 -4.98 3.22
CA LYS A 207 -7.28 -6.32 2.71
C LYS A 207 -7.07 -6.27 1.20
N LEU A 208 -5.93 -6.75 0.75
CA LEU A 208 -5.57 -6.88 -0.65
C LEU A 208 -5.37 -8.36 -0.95
N ALA A 209 -6.35 -8.95 -1.63
CA ALA A 209 -6.35 -10.39 -1.89
C ALA A 209 -5.27 -10.82 -2.91
N GLN A 210 -4.76 -9.89 -3.70
CA GLN A 210 -3.76 -10.16 -4.73
C GLN A 210 -2.86 -8.92 -4.85
N SER A 211 -1.84 -8.79 -4.03
CA SER A 211 -1.05 -7.55 -3.94
C SER A 211 0.46 -7.71 -4.04
N LEU A 212 1.03 -8.75 -3.47
CA LEU A 212 2.48 -8.97 -3.45
C LEU A 212 2.86 -10.12 -4.39
N TYR A 213 4.13 -10.14 -4.81
CA TYR A 213 4.71 -11.15 -5.71
C TYR A 213 6.00 -11.69 -5.13
#